data_00ad92b2130d02528ecd4d04b6f7f3f7
#
_entry.id   00ad92b2130d02528ecd4d04b6f7f3f7
#
_cell.length_a   1.000
_cell.length_b   1.000
_cell.length_c   1.000
_cell.angle_alpha   90.00
_cell.angle_beta   90.00
_cell.angle_gamma   90.00
#
_symmetry.space_group_name_H-M   'P 1'
#
loop_
_entity.id
_entity.type
_entity.pdbx_description
1 polymer ?
#
loop_
_entity_poly.entity_id
_entity_poly.type
_entity_poly.pdbx_seq_one_letter_code
_entity_poly.pdbx_strand_id
1 'polypeptide(L)'
;MTNCTDSQNSILEVFNIGKRYKNRSVLRNVSLNVRRGEAVGLLGPNGAGKTTCFYCVTGLITPDYGDVHIDGQDITYMPMYKRARMGIGYLPQEASIFRNLSVEDNIKAVLEIVVDDKEKREVMLEELLNEFSIAHLRKSPSIALSGGERRRLEIARALAGQPHYILLDEPLAGIDPIAVGEIRELVSQLKNRGLGVLITVS
;
A
#
# COMPACT_ATOMS: atom_id res chain seq x y z
N MET A 1 17.36 13.73 -25.68
CA MET A 1 18.04 14.10 -24.42
C MET A 1 16.99 13.97 -23.33
N THR A 2 16.85 12.78 -22.75
CA THR A 2 15.89 12.48 -21.70
C THR A 2 16.50 12.92 -20.37
N ASN A 3 15.84 13.83 -19.68
CA ASN A 3 16.25 14.42 -18.40
C ASN A 3 16.39 13.33 -17.32
N CYS A 4 17.61 13.09 -16.89
CA CYS A 4 18.01 12.17 -15.83
C CYS A 4 17.92 12.80 -14.42
N THR A 5 17.10 13.84 -14.22
CA THR A 5 17.04 14.63 -12.98
C THR A 5 15.80 14.37 -12.11
N ASP A 6 14.80 13.59 -12.58
CA ASP A 6 13.55 13.36 -11.84
C ASP A 6 13.60 12.24 -10.78
N SER A 7 14.62 11.38 -10.80
CA SER A 7 14.69 10.24 -9.88
C SER A 7 15.26 10.56 -8.48
N GLN A 8 15.86 11.75 -8.28
CA GLN A 8 16.49 12.09 -6.99
C GLN A 8 15.53 12.67 -5.94
N ASN A 9 14.33 13.13 -6.34
CA ASN A 9 13.37 13.77 -5.44
C ASN A 9 12.10 12.93 -5.16
N SER A 10 12.02 11.71 -5.69
CA SER A 10 10.84 10.85 -5.51
C SER A 10 10.94 10.10 -4.18
N ILE A 11 10.39 10.70 -3.11
CA ILE A 11 10.52 10.21 -1.74
C ILE A 11 9.25 10.48 -0.93
N LEU A 12 8.85 9.48 -0.15
CA LEU A 12 7.89 9.62 0.94
C LEU A 12 8.65 9.87 2.23
N GLU A 13 8.38 10.95 2.90
CA GLU A 13 9.10 11.39 4.10
C GLU A 13 8.15 11.61 5.26
N VAL A 14 8.60 11.20 6.43
CA VAL A 14 7.92 11.42 7.71
C VAL A 14 8.90 12.11 8.64
N PHE A 15 8.55 13.28 9.15
CA PHE A 15 9.41 14.09 10.00
C PHE A 15 8.85 14.20 11.41
N ASN A 16 9.53 13.62 12.38
CA ASN A 16 9.28 13.79 13.80
C ASN A 16 7.81 13.67 14.22
N ILE A 17 7.02 12.80 13.58
CA ILE A 17 5.62 12.64 13.92
C ILE A 17 5.43 12.11 15.32
N GLY A 18 4.43 12.67 16.01
CA GLY A 18 3.98 12.20 17.29
C GLY A 18 2.47 12.07 17.37
N LYS A 19 2.01 11.09 18.17
CA LYS A 19 0.59 10.84 18.41
C LYS A 19 0.34 10.40 19.83
N ARG A 20 -0.65 11.03 20.47
CA ARG A 20 -1.11 10.68 21.82
C ARG A 20 -2.59 10.30 21.79
N TYR A 21 -2.95 9.32 22.58
CA TYR A 21 -4.33 8.97 22.85
C TYR A 21 -4.56 9.14 24.36
N LYS A 22 -5.39 10.11 24.73
CA LYS A 22 -5.58 10.52 26.14
C LYS A 22 -4.22 10.82 26.77
N ASN A 23 -3.82 10.06 27.80
CA ASN A 23 -2.56 10.24 28.52
C ASN A 23 -1.39 9.36 28.00
N ARG A 24 -1.62 8.52 26.99
CA ARG A 24 -0.61 7.61 26.44
C ARG A 24 -0.02 8.17 25.14
N SER A 25 1.28 8.45 25.13
CA SER A 25 2.00 8.73 23.89
C SER A 25 2.29 7.41 23.16
N VAL A 26 1.79 7.27 21.94
CA VAL A 26 1.95 6.08 21.09
C VAL A 26 3.08 6.28 20.07
N LEU A 27 3.19 7.46 19.48
CA LEU A 27 4.32 7.84 18.63
C LEU A 27 5.07 8.99 19.30
N ARG A 28 6.41 8.92 19.23
CA ARG A 28 7.31 9.94 19.77
C ARG A 28 8.43 10.20 18.78
N ASN A 29 8.38 11.35 18.10
CA ASN A 29 9.43 11.80 17.17
C ASN A 29 9.84 10.73 16.15
N VAL A 30 8.86 10.06 15.52
CA VAL A 30 9.14 9.06 14.50
C VAL A 30 9.48 9.77 13.19
N SER A 31 10.66 9.45 12.66
CA SER A 31 11.10 9.91 11.34
C SER A 31 11.53 8.71 10.51
N LEU A 32 11.11 8.69 9.25
CA LEU A 32 11.50 7.71 8.26
C LEU A 32 11.38 8.29 6.86
N ASN A 33 12.04 7.67 5.92
CA ASN A 33 11.87 7.97 4.50
C ASN A 33 11.84 6.67 3.67
N VAL A 34 11.17 6.75 2.51
CA VAL A 34 11.08 5.64 1.55
C VAL A 34 11.21 6.23 0.15
N ARG A 35 12.23 5.79 -0.60
CA ARG A 35 12.38 6.17 -2.01
C ARG A 35 11.63 5.21 -2.92
N ARG A 36 11.30 5.66 -4.12
CA ARG A 36 10.76 4.76 -5.16
C ARG A 36 11.80 3.68 -5.48
N GLY A 37 11.37 2.42 -5.60
CA GLY A 37 12.24 1.26 -5.78
C GLY A 37 12.95 0.77 -4.51
N GLU A 38 12.66 1.37 -3.36
CA GLU A 38 13.21 0.97 -2.06
C GLU A 38 12.16 0.22 -1.22
N ALA A 39 12.61 -0.68 -0.35
CA ALA A 39 11.78 -1.27 0.69
C ALA A 39 12.36 -0.95 2.06
N VAL A 40 11.54 -0.37 2.92
CA VAL A 40 11.88 0.03 4.29
C VAL A 40 11.01 -0.75 5.27
N GLY A 41 11.64 -1.37 6.27
CA GLY A 41 10.97 -2.13 7.33
C GLY A 41 10.82 -1.30 8.60
N LEU A 42 9.59 -1.17 9.10
CA LEU A 42 9.31 -0.62 10.43
C LEU A 42 9.15 -1.79 11.42
N LEU A 43 10.19 -2.03 12.19
CA LEU A 43 10.28 -3.16 13.11
C LEU A 43 9.87 -2.76 14.53
N GLY A 44 9.24 -3.66 15.25
CA GLY A 44 8.91 -3.44 16.66
C GLY A 44 7.84 -4.39 17.18
N PRO A 45 7.74 -4.58 18.51
CA PRO A 45 6.76 -5.47 19.12
C PRO A 45 5.33 -4.99 18.88
N ASN A 46 4.36 -5.88 19.15
CA ASN A 46 2.96 -5.51 19.13
C ASN A 46 2.68 -4.37 20.09
N GLY A 47 1.89 -3.37 19.64
CA GLY A 47 1.59 -2.16 20.42
C GLY A 47 2.69 -1.09 20.43
N ALA A 48 3.77 -1.25 19.64
CA ALA A 48 4.82 -0.23 19.49
C ALA A 48 4.39 1.01 18.69
N GLY A 49 3.19 1.00 18.11
CA GLY A 49 2.65 2.14 17.35
C GLY A 49 2.85 2.03 15.82
N LYS A 50 3.31 0.90 15.29
CA LYS A 50 3.56 0.70 13.85
C LYS A 50 2.33 1.04 13.00
N THR A 51 1.17 0.44 13.28
CA THR A 51 -0.10 0.72 12.60
C THR A 51 -0.54 2.18 12.79
N THR A 52 -0.29 2.79 13.96
CA THR A 52 -0.57 4.22 14.19
C THR A 52 0.29 5.10 13.28
N CYS A 53 1.56 4.76 13.09
CA CYS A 53 2.44 5.44 12.14
C CYS A 53 1.89 5.33 10.71
N PHE A 54 1.47 4.14 10.28
CA PHE A 54 0.84 3.92 8.98
C PHE A 54 -0.45 4.75 8.81
N TYR A 55 -1.28 4.83 9.83
CA TYR A 55 -2.49 5.66 9.80
C TYR A 55 -2.17 7.16 9.69
N CYS A 56 -1.08 7.62 10.28
CA CYS A 56 -0.60 8.98 10.07
C CYS A 56 -0.13 9.21 8.62
N VAL A 57 0.59 8.25 8.03
CA VAL A 57 1.08 8.34 6.65
C VAL A 57 -0.07 8.23 5.63
N THR A 58 -1.04 7.36 5.86
CA THR A 58 -2.19 7.20 4.96
C THR A 58 -3.24 8.31 5.09
N GLY A 59 -3.21 9.08 6.19
CA GLY A 59 -4.19 10.13 6.47
C GLY A 59 -5.49 9.63 7.08
N LEU A 60 -5.51 8.40 7.60
CA LEU A 60 -6.60 7.88 8.44
C LEU A 60 -6.68 8.59 9.78
N ILE A 61 -5.53 8.99 10.33
CA ILE A 61 -5.43 9.85 11.51
C ILE A 61 -4.44 10.97 11.24
N THR A 62 -4.64 12.11 11.89
CA THR A 62 -3.71 13.24 11.86
C THR A 62 -2.72 13.10 13.02
N PRO A 63 -1.41 13.26 12.80
CA PRO A 63 -0.43 13.35 13.88
C PRO A 63 -0.71 14.59 14.74
N ASP A 64 -0.28 14.58 16.00
CA ASP A 64 -0.43 15.75 16.88
C ASP A 64 0.69 16.78 16.65
N TYR A 65 1.83 16.32 16.11
CA TYR A 65 2.94 17.16 15.66
C TYR A 65 3.80 16.39 14.65
N GLY A 66 4.67 17.10 13.93
CA GLY A 66 5.48 16.58 12.83
C GLY A 66 4.73 16.54 11.53
N ASP A 67 5.41 16.19 10.45
CA ASP A 67 4.94 16.37 9.09
C ASP A 67 5.12 15.10 8.25
N VAL A 68 4.27 14.95 7.23
CA VAL A 68 4.34 13.89 6.20
C VAL A 68 4.39 14.54 4.83
N HIS A 69 5.40 14.19 4.04
CA HIS A 69 5.61 14.73 2.71
C HIS A 69 5.66 13.61 1.67
N ILE A 70 5.18 13.88 0.47
CA ILE A 70 5.33 13.03 -0.71
C ILE A 70 5.93 13.88 -1.84
N ASP A 71 7.07 13.46 -2.35
CA ASP A 71 7.78 14.13 -3.45
C ASP A 71 7.95 15.66 -3.20
N GLY A 72 8.25 16.03 -1.94
CA GLY A 72 8.44 17.42 -1.48
C GLY A 72 7.16 18.17 -1.15
N GLN A 73 5.98 17.61 -1.37
CA GLN A 73 4.70 18.23 -1.02
C GLN A 73 4.23 17.79 0.36
N ASP A 74 3.90 18.75 1.22
CA ASP A 74 3.28 18.48 2.52
C ASP A 74 1.85 17.93 2.34
N ILE A 75 1.62 16.75 2.90
CA ILE A 75 0.33 16.05 2.89
C ILE A 75 -0.25 15.83 4.29
N THR A 76 0.37 16.39 5.32
CA THR A 76 0.08 16.11 6.74
C THR A 76 -1.40 16.21 7.09
N TYR A 77 -2.09 17.20 6.55
CA TYR A 77 -3.53 17.42 6.80
C TYR A 77 -4.43 17.00 5.63
N MET A 78 -3.85 16.36 4.60
CA MET A 78 -4.66 15.86 3.48
C MET A 78 -5.42 14.60 3.89
N PRO A 79 -6.71 14.47 3.54
CA PRO A 79 -7.48 13.26 3.79
C PRO A 79 -6.98 12.09 2.91
N MET A 80 -7.21 10.87 3.37
CA MET A 80 -6.73 9.63 2.76
C MET A 80 -6.99 9.54 1.24
N TYR A 81 -8.19 9.92 0.78
CA TYR A 81 -8.55 9.83 -0.65
C TYR A 81 -7.69 10.74 -1.55
N LYS A 82 -7.26 11.90 -1.03
CA LYS A 82 -6.33 12.79 -1.76
C LYS A 82 -4.94 12.19 -1.81
N ARG A 83 -4.46 11.62 -0.69
CA ARG A 83 -3.16 10.94 -0.65
C ARG A 83 -3.12 9.72 -1.55
N ALA A 84 -4.22 8.96 -1.63
CA ALA A 84 -4.34 7.85 -2.57
C ALA A 84 -4.17 8.30 -4.03
N ARG A 85 -4.79 9.44 -4.41
CA ARG A 85 -4.61 10.04 -5.75
C ARG A 85 -3.20 10.57 -6.01
N MET A 86 -2.45 10.86 -4.97
CA MET A 86 -1.03 11.22 -5.06
C MET A 86 -0.10 10.00 -5.10
N GLY A 87 -0.68 8.80 -5.07
CA GLY A 87 0.06 7.57 -5.25
C GLY A 87 0.44 6.85 -3.95
N ILE A 88 -0.28 7.07 -2.84
CA ILE A 88 -0.13 6.26 -1.62
C ILE A 88 -1.13 5.11 -1.65
N GLY A 89 -0.62 3.87 -1.77
CA GLY A 89 -1.38 2.64 -1.60
C GLY A 89 -1.27 2.12 -0.17
N TYR A 90 -2.34 1.48 0.33
CA TYR A 90 -2.34 0.86 1.66
C TYR A 90 -2.98 -0.52 1.62
N LEU A 91 -2.25 -1.49 2.13
CA LEU A 91 -2.68 -2.86 2.28
C LEU A 91 -2.75 -3.20 3.78
N PRO A 92 -3.95 -3.19 4.39
CA PRO A 92 -4.12 -3.44 5.81
C PRO A 92 -3.83 -4.90 6.17
N GLN A 93 -3.64 -5.14 7.48
CA GLN A 93 -3.48 -6.48 8.03
C GLN A 93 -4.75 -7.33 7.83
N GLU A 94 -5.92 -6.72 8.01
CA GLU A 94 -7.20 -7.40 7.81
C GLU A 94 -7.61 -7.42 6.33
N ALA A 95 -8.36 -8.47 5.94
CA ALA A 95 -8.85 -8.62 4.58
C ALA A 95 -9.73 -7.42 4.15
N SER A 96 -9.34 -6.79 3.05
CA SER A 96 -9.94 -5.55 2.57
C SER A 96 -10.75 -5.69 1.27
N ILE A 97 -10.96 -6.92 0.76
CA ILE A 97 -11.71 -7.16 -0.49
C ILE A 97 -13.19 -6.74 -0.39
N PHE A 98 -13.78 -6.35 -1.50
CA PHE A 98 -15.23 -6.18 -1.63
C PHE A 98 -15.89 -7.55 -1.76
N ARG A 99 -16.34 -8.11 -0.63
CA ARG A 99 -16.76 -9.51 -0.50
C ARG A 99 -17.88 -9.94 -1.45
N ASN A 100 -18.74 -9.00 -1.85
CA ASN A 100 -19.89 -9.26 -2.72
C ASN A 100 -19.60 -9.06 -4.22
N LEU A 101 -18.36 -8.70 -4.56
CA LEU A 101 -17.94 -8.53 -5.94
C LEU A 101 -17.15 -9.76 -6.42
N SER A 102 -17.13 -9.97 -7.74
CA SER A 102 -16.22 -10.92 -8.37
C SER A 102 -14.76 -10.48 -8.24
N VAL A 103 -13.83 -11.35 -8.58
CA VAL A 103 -12.39 -11.02 -8.63
C VAL A 103 -12.14 -9.86 -9.58
N GLU A 104 -12.66 -9.91 -10.82
CA GLU A 104 -12.47 -8.83 -11.78
C GLU A 104 -13.15 -7.52 -11.35
N ASP A 105 -14.36 -7.59 -10.76
CA ASP A 105 -15.08 -6.39 -10.32
C ASP A 105 -14.40 -5.70 -9.15
N ASN A 106 -13.71 -6.43 -8.28
CA ASN A 106 -12.86 -5.85 -7.24
C ASN A 106 -11.75 -4.94 -7.82
N ILE A 107 -11.13 -5.35 -8.92
CA ILE A 107 -10.07 -4.59 -9.60
C ILE A 107 -10.70 -3.47 -10.43
N LYS A 108 -11.76 -3.76 -11.20
CA LYS A 108 -12.48 -2.77 -12.02
C LYS A 108 -12.98 -1.59 -11.21
N ALA A 109 -13.53 -1.83 -10.02
CA ALA A 109 -14.03 -0.76 -9.15
C ALA A 109 -12.95 0.30 -8.81
N VAL A 110 -11.68 -0.09 -8.76
CA VAL A 110 -10.57 0.86 -8.56
C VAL A 110 -10.13 1.49 -9.88
N LEU A 111 -10.01 0.68 -10.95
CA LEU A 111 -9.60 1.18 -12.27
C LEU A 111 -10.57 2.25 -12.80
N GLU A 112 -11.86 2.13 -12.54
CA GLU A 112 -12.89 3.11 -12.94
C GLU A 112 -12.71 4.49 -12.28
N ILE A 113 -12.06 4.53 -11.11
CA ILE A 113 -11.80 5.78 -10.39
C ILE A 113 -10.53 6.48 -10.90
N VAL A 114 -9.55 5.71 -11.42
CA VAL A 114 -8.20 6.24 -11.71
C VAL A 114 -7.87 6.28 -13.20
N VAL A 115 -8.62 5.57 -14.04
CA VAL A 115 -8.39 5.47 -15.48
C VAL A 115 -9.67 5.80 -16.24
N ASP A 116 -9.71 6.92 -16.94
CA ASP A 116 -10.90 7.36 -17.70
C ASP A 116 -11.14 6.52 -18.94
N ASP A 117 -10.08 6.07 -19.60
CA ASP A 117 -10.11 5.32 -20.84
C ASP A 117 -10.52 3.85 -20.61
N LYS A 118 -11.62 3.43 -21.24
CA LYS A 118 -12.17 2.08 -21.08
C LYS A 118 -11.24 1.00 -21.64
N GLU A 119 -10.59 1.25 -22.77
CA GLU A 119 -9.69 0.26 -23.40
C GLU A 119 -8.46 0.04 -22.51
N LYS A 120 -7.89 1.12 -21.97
CA LYS A 120 -6.78 1.03 -21.03
C LYS A 120 -7.17 0.28 -19.74
N ARG A 121 -8.39 0.49 -19.24
CA ARG A 121 -8.87 -0.26 -18.06
C ARG A 121 -8.89 -1.76 -18.31
N GLU A 122 -9.38 -2.20 -19.47
CA GLU A 122 -9.43 -3.64 -19.81
C GLU A 122 -8.01 -4.22 -19.97
N VAL A 123 -7.09 -3.51 -20.61
CA VAL A 123 -5.68 -3.93 -20.71
C VAL A 123 -5.05 -4.06 -19.32
N MET A 124 -5.20 -3.05 -18.46
CA MET A 124 -4.66 -3.09 -17.10
C MET A 124 -5.29 -4.19 -16.23
N LEU A 125 -6.60 -4.44 -16.41
CA LEU A 125 -7.28 -5.54 -15.74
C LEU A 125 -6.66 -6.89 -16.12
N GLU A 126 -6.46 -7.14 -17.42
CA GLU A 126 -5.86 -8.38 -17.91
C GLU A 126 -4.42 -8.55 -17.40
N GLU A 127 -3.63 -7.47 -17.42
CA GLU A 127 -2.27 -7.47 -16.88
C GLU A 127 -2.24 -7.86 -15.40
N LEU A 128 -3.08 -7.23 -14.57
CA LEU A 128 -3.14 -7.51 -13.13
C LEU A 128 -3.65 -8.93 -12.84
N LEU A 129 -4.67 -9.40 -13.55
CA LEU A 129 -5.20 -10.75 -13.38
C LEU A 129 -4.14 -11.82 -13.71
N ASN A 130 -3.37 -11.62 -14.78
CA ASN A 130 -2.32 -12.54 -15.19
C ASN A 130 -1.10 -12.48 -14.27
N GLU A 131 -0.63 -11.30 -13.94
CA GLU A 131 0.54 -11.10 -13.08
C GLU A 131 0.36 -11.75 -11.70
N PHE A 132 -0.84 -11.61 -11.11
CA PHE A 132 -1.15 -12.22 -9.81
C PHE A 132 -1.71 -13.64 -9.94
N SER A 133 -1.71 -14.25 -11.13
CA SER A 133 -2.17 -15.61 -11.38
C SER A 133 -3.60 -15.88 -10.86
N ILE A 134 -4.50 -14.91 -11.02
CA ILE A 134 -5.91 -14.99 -10.63
C ILE A 134 -6.89 -14.89 -11.82
N ALA A 135 -6.38 -14.92 -13.06
CA ALA A 135 -7.20 -14.81 -14.26
C ALA A 135 -8.25 -15.94 -14.39
N HIS A 136 -7.91 -17.16 -13.95
CA HIS A 136 -8.82 -18.30 -13.94
C HIS A 136 -9.97 -18.15 -12.93
N LEU A 137 -9.84 -17.24 -11.95
CA LEU A 137 -10.83 -16.94 -10.92
C LEU A 137 -11.65 -15.67 -11.22
N ARG A 138 -11.45 -15.05 -12.38
CA ARG A 138 -11.98 -13.70 -12.68
C ARG A 138 -13.47 -13.51 -12.37
N LYS A 139 -14.30 -14.52 -12.66
CA LYS A 139 -15.75 -14.51 -12.42
C LYS A 139 -16.15 -15.08 -11.05
N SER A 140 -15.20 -15.61 -10.29
CA SER A 140 -15.49 -16.21 -8.98
C SER A 140 -15.88 -15.12 -7.97
N PRO A 141 -16.85 -15.39 -7.10
CA PRO A 141 -17.14 -14.51 -5.96
C PRO A 141 -15.91 -14.41 -5.06
N SER A 142 -15.52 -13.20 -4.70
CA SER A 142 -14.28 -12.99 -3.92
C SER A 142 -14.35 -13.60 -2.51
N ILE A 143 -15.55 -13.83 -1.98
CA ILE A 143 -15.75 -14.51 -0.68
C ILE A 143 -15.33 -15.99 -0.72
N ALA A 144 -15.34 -16.62 -1.90
CA ALA A 144 -15.00 -18.04 -2.07
C ALA A 144 -13.49 -18.31 -2.19
N LEU A 145 -12.67 -17.25 -2.26
CA LEU A 145 -11.23 -17.35 -2.44
C LEU A 145 -10.53 -17.93 -1.20
N SER A 146 -9.52 -18.77 -1.43
CA SER A 146 -8.56 -19.16 -0.41
C SER A 146 -7.80 -17.96 0.14
N GLY A 147 -7.11 -18.11 1.27
CA GLY A 147 -6.33 -17.02 1.87
C GLY A 147 -5.27 -16.44 0.92
N GLY A 148 -4.53 -17.30 0.22
CA GLY A 148 -3.51 -16.87 -0.74
C GLY A 148 -4.10 -16.17 -1.97
N GLU A 149 -5.18 -16.71 -2.56
CA GLU A 149 -5.88 -16.09 -3.69
C GLU A 149 -6.46 -14.72 -3.32
N ARG A 150 -7.04 -14.63 -2.12
CA ARG A 150 -7.55 -13.37 -1.56
C ARG A 150 -6.44 -12.33 -1.44
N ARG A 151 -5.28 -12.73 -0.90
CA ARG A 151 -4.14 -11.82 -0.75
C ARG A 151 -3.63 -11.32 -2.11
N ARG A 152 -3.55 -12.20 -3.11
CA ARG A 152 -3.19 -11.80 -4.48
C ARG A 152 -4.19 -10.81 -5.08
N LEU A 153 -5.50 -11.01 -4.86
CA LEU A 153 -6.53 -10.07 -5.28
C LEU A 153 -6.40 -8.71 -4.58
N GLU A 154 -6.14 -8.68 -3.27
CA GLU A 154 -5.95 -7.44 -2.51
C GLU A 154 -4.79 -6.62 -3.06
N ILE A 155 -3.68 -7.28 -3.40
CA ILE A 155 -2.51 -6.64 -3.97
C ILE A 155 -2.80 -6.12 -5.38
N ALA A 156 -3.39 -6.95 -6.25
CA ALA A 156 -3.79 -6.55 -7.59
C ALA A 156 -4.71 -5.31 -7.55
N ARG A 157 -5.68 -5.29 -6.63
CA ARG A 157 -6.56 -4.16 -6.42
C ARG A 157 -5.82 -2.91 -5.92
N ALA A 158 -4.87 -3.06 -4.99
CA ALA A 158 -4.06 -1.94 -4.53
C ALA A 158 -3.22 -1.34 -5.66
N LEU A 159 -2.67 -2.18 -6.54
CA LEU A 159 -1.89 -1.75 -7.71
C LEU A 159 -2.75 -1.15 -8.82
N ALA A 160 -4.03 -1.52 -8.92
CA ALA A 160 -4.98 -0.88 -9.83
C ALA A 160 -5.10 0.64 -9.57
N GLY A 161 -4.84 1.08 -8.34
CA GLY A 161 -4.75 2.50 -7.97
C GLY A 161 -3.50 3.22 -8.47
N GLN A 162 -2.59 2.53 -9.16
CA GLN A 162 -1.31 3.05 -9.68
C GLN A 162 -0.46 3.77 -8.60
N PRO A 163 -0.22 3.16 -7.43
CA PRO A 163 0.52 3.81 -6.37
C PRO A 163 2.00 4.01 -6.76
N HIS A 164 2.61 5.04 -6.18
CA HIS A 164 4.06 5.24 -6.19
C HIS A 164 4.72 4.67 -4.93
N TYR A 165 3.96 4.66 -3.84
CA TYR A 165 4.35 4.12 -2.54
C TYR A 165 3.25 3.19 -2.04
N ILE A 166 3.63 2.03 -1.49
CA ILE A 166 2.70 1.08 -0.90
C ILE A 166 3.09 0.75 0.53
N LEU A 167 2.11 0.82 1.43
CA LEU A 167 2.26 0.49 2.83
C LEU A 167 1.65 -0.89 3.09
N LEU A 168 2.45 -1.83 3.59
CA LEU A 168 2.05 -3.20 3.91
C LEU A 168 2.03 -3.37 5.43
N ASP A 169 0.84 -3.41 6.03
CA ASP A 169 0.70 -3.53 7.48
C ASP A 169 0.67 -4.99 7.92
N GLU A 170 1.72 -5.40 8.63
CA GLU A 170 1.95 -6.75 9.15
C GLU A 170 1.59 -7.89 8.15
N PRO A 171 2.11 -7.86 6.92
CA PRO A 171 1.75 -8.83 5.90
C PRO A 171 2.17 -10.28 6.24
N LEU A 172 3.01 -10.44 7.25
CA LEU A 172 3.48 -11.73 7.77
C LEU A 172 2.71 -12.21 9.01
N ALA A 173 1.75 -11.43 9.52
CA ALA A 173 1.02 -11.80 10.74
C ALA A 173 0.18 -13.06 10.55
N GLY A 174 0.42 -14.08 11.38
CA GLY A 174 -0.34 -15.32 11.34
C GLY A 174 -0.09 -16.23 10.12
N ILE A 175 1.02 -16.01 9.41
CA ILE A 175 1.37 -16.75 8.19
C ILE A 175 2.35 -17.88 8.50
N ASP A 176 2.15 -19.03 7.82
CA ASP A 176 3.07 -20.17 7.82
C ASP A 176 4.47 -19.72 7.34
N PRO A 177 5.57 -20.23 7.92
CA PRO A 177 6.93 -19.94 7.46
C PRO A 177 7.17 -20.13 5.96
N ILE A 178 6.42 -21.02 5.30
CA ILE A 178 6.49 -21.22 3.85
C ILE A 178 6.03 -19.98 3.09
N ALA A 179 4.99 -19.30 3.57
CA ALA A 179 4.45 -18.10 2.92
C ALA A 179 5.31 -16.82 3.15
N VAL A 180 6.31 -16.87 4.02
CA VAL A 180 7.31 -15.78 4.15
C VAL A 180 8.06 -15.59 2.83
N GLY A 181 8.30 -16.66 2.08
CA GLY A 181 8.90 -16.63 0.75
C GLY A 181 8.05 -15.82 -0.24
N GLU A 182 6.72 -16.05 -0.24
CA GLU A 182 5.78 -15.34 -1.11
C GLU A 182 5.76 -13.83 -0.84
N ILE A 183 5.84 -13.42 0.43
CA ILE A 183 5.90 -11.98 0.77
C ILE A 183 7.22 -11.34 0.34
N ARG A 184 8.36 -12.05 0.46
CA ARG A 184 9.64 -11.56 -0.06
C ARG A 184 9.60 -11.36 -1.57
N GLU A 185 9.03 -12.32 -2.28
CA GLU A 185 8.88 -12.27 -3.73
C GLU A 185 7.95 -11.10 -4.12
N LEU A 186 6.83 -10.92 -3.43
CA LEU A 186 5.94 -9.78 -3.60
C LEU A 186 6.68 -8.44 -3.41
N VAL A 187 7.40 -8.26 -2.31
CA VAL A 187 8.15 -7.02 -2.04
C VAL A 187 9.19 -6.78 -3.15
N SER A 188 9.84 -7.84 -3.63
CA SER A 188 10.79 -7.75 -4.75
C SER A 188 10.10 -7.32 -6.05
N GLN A 189 8.94 -7.88 -6.37
CA GLN A 189 8.13 -7.49 -7.54
C GLN A 189 7.70 -6.02 -7.46
N LEU A 190 7.20 -5.56 -6.30
CA LEU A 190 6.80 -4.17 -6.10
C LEU A 190 7.99 -3.21 -6.28
N LYS A 191 9.15 -3.54 -5.74
CA LYS A 191 10.40 -2.78 -5.94
C LYS A 191 10.82 -2.72 -7.41
N ASN A 192 10.77 -3.85 -8.11
CA ASN A 192 11.14 -3.94 -9.52
C ASN A 192 10.20 -3.12 -10.41
N ARG A 193 8.96 -2.88 -9.97
CA ARG A 193 8.03 -1.93 -10.59
C ARG A 193 8.37 -0.46 -10.27
N GLY A 194 9.38 -0.20 -9.46
CA GLY A 194 9.77 1.13 -9.04
C GLY A 194 8.95 1.72 -7.90
N LEU A 195 8.13 0.91 -7.18
CA LEU A 195 7.38 1.39 -6.02
C LEU A 195 8.28 1.50 -4.79
N GLY A 196 8.07 2.55 -4.00
CA GLY A 196 8.55 2.61 -2.62
C GLY A 196 7.67 1.72 -1.73
N VAL A 197 8.27 0.84 -0.95
CA VAL A 197 7.54 -0.10 -0.09
C VAL A 197 7.88 0.19 1.37
N LEU A 198 6.85 0.45 2.18
CA LEU A 198 6.98 0.54 3.64
C LEU A 198 6.23 -0.65 4.25
N ILE A 199 6.93 -1.46 5.04
CA ILE A 199 6.40 -2.70 5.60
C ILE A 199 6.55 -2.71 7.12
N THR A 200 5.49 -3.08 7.86
CA THR A 200 5.59 -3.34 9.29
C THR A 200 5.82 -4.82 9.56
N VAL A 201 6.69 -5.10 10.51
CA VAL A 201 7.01 -6.46 10.96
C VAL A 201 7.03 -6.48 12.49
N SER A 202 6.40 -7.48 13.08
CA SER A 202 6.38 -7.75 14.53
C SER A 202 7.28 -8.91 14.90
#